data_f792a8834b5c9342be2ee80ee84b4d4d
#
_entry.id   f792a8834b5c9342be2ee80ee84b4d4d
#
_cell.length_a   1.000
_cell.length_b   1.000
_cell.length_c   1.000
_cell.angle_alpha   90.00
_cell.angle_beta   90.00
_cell.angle_gamma   90.00
#
_symmetry.space_group_name_H-M   'P 1'
#
loop_
_entity.id
_entity.type
_entity.pdbx_description
1 polymer ?
#
loop_
_entity_poly.entity_id
_entity_poly.type
_entity_poly.pdbx_seq_one_letter_code
_entity_poly.pdbx_strand_id
1 'polypeptide(L)'
;MTTTAAPGSQPPSPSYLTGFLGVRIFLAFASGYFLSYALRAVNAAIAPFLADDLSLSNSALGWFSSAYFLAFGVMQIPVGIWLDRYGARRTEAALLLVAALGSLLVAVGQSLWMLFLGRILIGIGVSACLMASYSYFRRCYRPEQQARLVMCMLIAGTGGALIAAQPALLLAEALGWRHVFSLASFALLVSAGLVFFLTGDYDRQTINQTSASTDADSFLSLCKHPIMLRAIPPSILIIGGFVALQTLWVGPWLTQALNMTAEQASQVLLYLNATILASYLAMGILSPWLVKRGASLFKQSSIALLWLTLCFTAIPLWQTEASWILWPLIALAVPAMFLLQTQTALEFPSEVAGRVLTTLNLMIFAGTFIVQWGLGVITDMFVSGGFDRTQALTYALLVLAATQWSSLLWFWMKTPHGSIRT
;
A
#
# COMPACT_ATOMS: atom_id res chain seq x y z
N MET A 1 12.21 65.93 10.45
CA MET A 1 12.86 64.97 9.55
C MET A 1 12.09 63.66 9.64
N THR A 2 11.15 63.46 8.75
CA THR A 2 10.29 62.24 8.64
C THR A 2 10.99 61.27 7.70
N THR A 3 11.50 60.18 8.25
CA THR A 3 12.08 59.07 7.47
C THR A 3 10.94 58.26 6.83
N THR A 4 10.80 58.42 5.51
CA THR A 4 9.94 57.58 4.69
C THR A 4 10.53 56.16 4.62
N ALA A 5 9.83 55.20 5.19
CA ALA A 5 10.10 53.76 5.02
C ALA A 5 9.90 53.38 3.54
N ALA A 6 10.89 52.70 2.95
CA ALA A 6 10.82 52.18 1.60
C ALA A 6 9.67 51.14 1.48
N PRO A 7 8.93 51.06 0.38
CA PRO A 7 7.88 50.10 0.18
C PRO A 7 8.48 48.70 0.19
N GLY A 8 7.96 47.85 1.09
CA GLY A 8 8.38 46.46 1.27
C GLY A 8 8.30 45.69 -0.06
N SER A 9 9.42 45.11 -0.47
CA SER A 9 9.46 44.11 -1.52
C SER A 9 8.52 42.98 -1.21
N GLN A 10 7.42 42.85 -1.94
CA GLN A 10 6.57 41.66 -1.86
C GLN A 10 7.45 40.45 -2.11
N PRO A 11 7.31 39.36 -1.29
CA PRO A 11 8.03 38.15 -1.55
C PRO A 11 7.70 37.65 -2.99
N PRO A 12 8.70 37.19 -3.76
CA PRO A 12 8.48 36.75 -5.13
C PRO A 12 7.36 35.70 -5.13
N SER A 13 6.36 35.90 -5.99
CA SER A 13 5.24 34.97 -6.17
C SER A 13 5.80 33.58 -6.47
N PRO A 14 5.31 32.51 -5.81
CA PRO A 14 5.81 31.16 -6.02
C PRO A 14 5.67 30.80 -7.52
N SER A 15 6.80 30.49 -8.16
CA SER A 15 6.81 30.05 -9.56
C SER A 15 6.33 28.60 -9.62
N TYR A 16 5.04 28.40 -9.87
CA TYR A 16 4.48 27.07 -10.04
C TYR A 16 4.91 26.41 -11.35
N LEU A 17 5.13 25.09 -11.28
CA LEU A 17 5.44 24.27 -12.46
C LEU A 17 4.21 24.17 -13.37
N THR A 18 4.41 24.44 -14.65
CA THR A 18 3.36 24.40 -15.68
C THR A 18 3.87 23.75 -16.96
N GLY A 19 2.96 23.37 -17.85
CA GLY A 19 3.30 22.84 -19.17
C GLY A 19 4.11 21.56 -19.16
N PHE A 20 4.99 21.40 -20.14
CA PHE A 20 5.79 20.18 -20.35
C PHE A 20 6.73 19.87 -19.18
N LEU A 21 7.30 20.88 -18.54
CA LEU A 21 8.18 20.69 -17.38
C LEU A 21 7.42 20.02 -16.20
N GLY A 22 6.20 20.49 -15.92
CA GLY A 22 5.37 19.88 -14.88
C GLY A 22 5.04 18.41 -15.19
N VAL A 23 4.65 18.09 -16.43
CA VAL A 23 4.37 16.72 -16.86
C VAL A 23 5.61 15.82 -16.71
N ARG A 24 6.77 16.29 -17.16
CA ARG A 24 8.04 15.56 -17.07
C ARG A 24 8.40 15.20 -15.62
N ILE A 25 8.28 16.15 -14.71
CA ILE A 25 8.55 15.94 -13.28
C ILE A 25 7.53 15.00 -12.66
N PHE A 26 6.25 15.15 -13.00
CA PHE A 26 5.20 14.23 -12.57
C PHE A 26 5.52 12.78 -12.98
N LEU A 27 5.89 12.56 -14.26
CA LEU A 27 6.22 11.22 -14.77
C LEU A 27 7.46 10.62 -14.10
N ALA A 28 8.45 11.44 -13.73
CA ALA A 28 9.61 10.96 -12.98
C ALA A 28 9.21 10.37 -11.62
N PHE A 29 8.39 11.06 -10.83
CA PHE A 29 7.87 10.54 -9.56
C PHE A 29 6.88 9.38 -9.75
N ALA A 30 6.01 9.47 -10.75
CA ALA A 30 5.03 8.43 -11.06
C ALA A 30 5.69 7.10 -11.44
N SER A 31 6.87 7.10 -12.08
CA SER A 31 7.62 5.88 -12.40
C SER A 31 8.06 5.13 -11.15
N GLY A 32 8.55 5.82 -10.11
CA GLY A 32 8.91 5.21 -8.82
C GLY A 32 7.71 4.59 -8.13
N TYR A 33 6.60 5.30 -8.09
CA TYR A 33 5.36 4.80 -7.46
C TYR A 33 4.74 3.63 -8.22
N PHE A 34 4.77 3.65 -9.54
CA PHE A 34 4.39 2.54 -10.41
C PHE A 34 5.19 1.27 -10.06
N LEU A 35 6.52 1.38 -9.98
CA LEU A 35 7.40 0.26 -9.64
C LEU A 35 7.19 -0.22 -8.19
N SER A 36 6.91 0.70 -7.26
CA SER A 36 6.56 0.35 -5.88
C SER A 36 5.35 -0.58 -5.81
N TYR A 37 4.28 -0.28 -6.58
CA TYR A 37 3.09 -1.11 -6.64
C TYR A 37 3.32 -2.41 -7.40
N ALA A 38 4.08 -2.39 -8.49
CA ALA A 38 4.44 -3.58 -9.23
C ALA A 38 5.20 -4.58 -8.33
N LEU A 39 6.22 -4.13 -7.61
CA LEU A 39 7.01 -4.97 -6.71
C LEU A 39 6.24 -5.47 -5.47
N ARG A 40 5.20 -4.75 -5.08
CA ARG A 40 4.27 -5.17 -4.02
C ARG A 40 3.37 -6.31 -4.49
N ALA A 41 2.83 -6.21 -5.70
CA ALA A 41 1.82 -7.12 -6.22
C ALA A 41 2.40 -8.37 -6.90
N VAL A 42 3.63 -8.32 -7.41
CA VAL A 42 4.25 -9.37 -8.23
C VAL A 42 4.27 -10.76 -7.58
N ASN A 43 4.36 -10.81 -6.25
CA ASN A 43 4.43 -12.07 -5.52
C ASN A 43 3.21 -12.96 -5.72
N ALA A 44 2.03 -12.37 -5.83
CA ALA A 44 0.80 -13.15 -6.03
C ALA A 44 0.82 -13.93 -7.36
N ALA A 45 1.47 -13.39 -8.39
CA ALA A 45 1.58 -14.04 -9.70
C ALA A 45 2.73 -15.06 -9.75
N ILE A 46 3.87 -14.79 -9.10
CA ILE A 46 5.06 -15.65 -9.20
C ILE A 46 5.22 -16.61 -8.02
N ALA A 47 4.35 -16.56 -7.00
CA ALA A 47 4.43 -17.40 -5.80
C ALA A 47 4.59 -18.90 -6.11
N PRO A 48 3.86 -19.52 -7.06
CA PRO A 48 4.03 -20.92 -7.39
C PRO A 48 5.47 -21.24 -7.86
N PHE A 49 6.00 -20.45 -8.80
CA PHE A 49 7.36 -20.65 -9.34
C PHE A 49 8.44 -20.52 -8.25
N LEU A 50 8.24 -19.56 -7.33
CA LEU A 50 9.17 -19.34 -6.23
C LEU A 50 9.11 -20.50 -5.22
N ALA A 51 7.91 -20.99 -4.92
CA ALA A 51 7.70 -22.10 -4.00
C ALA A 51 8.33 -23.40 -4.56
N ASP A 52 8.12 -23.68 -5.85
CA ASP A 52 8.62 -24.88 -6.49
C ASP A 52 10.15 -24.85 -6.66
N ASP A 53 10.73 -23.73 -7.14
CA ASP A 53 12.18 -23.59 -7.39
C ASP A 53 13.02 -23.69 -6.10
N LEU A 54 12.49 -23.19 -5.00
CA LEU A 54 13.21 -23.14 -3.71
C LEU A 54 12.63 -24.09 -2.66
N SER A 55 11.66 -24.92 -3.01
CA SER A 55 10.97 -25.86 -2.12
C SER A 55 10.47 -25.17 -0.83
N LEU A 56 9.85 -23.98 -0.97
CA LEU A 56 9.43 -23.18 0.17
C LEU A 56 8.15 -23.74 0.81
N SER A 57 8.13 -23.76 2.15
CA SER A 57 6.88 -23.93 2.91
C SER A 57 6.00 -22.67 2.78
N ASN A 58 4.73 -22.79 3.14
CA ASN A 58 3.80 -21.64 3.12
C ASN A 58 4.27 -20.54 4.10
N SER A 59 4.81 -20.91 5.25
CA SER A 59 5.39 -19.97 6.21
C SER A 59 6.62 -19.26 5.66
N ALA A 60 7.51 -19.95 4.95
CA ALA A 60 8.69 -19.37 4.31
C ALA A 60 8.31 -18.38 3.19
N LEU A 61 7.30 -18.74 2.38
CA LEU A 61 6.76 -17.87 1.34
C LEU A 61 6.09 -16.62 1.93
N GLY A 62 5.30 -16.80 2.99
CA GLY A 62 4.69 -15.69 3.73
C GLY A 62 5.74 -14.78 4.37
N TRP A 63 6.78 -15.34 4.99
CA TRP A 63 7.91 -14.62 5.57
C TRP A 63 8.64 -13.76 4.53
N PHE A 64 9.04 -14.38 3.42
CA PHE A 64 9.69 -13.69 2.31
C PHE A 64 8.87 -12.51 1.78
N SER A 65 7.56 -12.74 1.56
CA SER A 65 6.69 -11.72 0.99
C SER A 65 6.37 -10.60 1.98
N SER A 66 6.18 -10.93 3.26
CA SER A 66 5.83 -9.98 4.30
C SER A 66 6.98 -9.06 4.73
N ALA A 67 8.24 -9.48 4.53
CA ALA A 67 9.43 -8.68 4.83
C ALA A 67 9.41 -7.29 4.18
N TYR A 68 8.90 -7.22 2.96
CA TYR A 68 8.66 -5.96 2.25
C TYR A 68 7.79 -5.00 3.05
N PHE A 69 6.65 -5.49 3.57
CA PHE A 69 5.66 -4.64 4.25
C PHE A 69 6.16 -4.18 5.63
N LEU A 70 6.88 -5.04 6.34
CA LEU A 70 7.50 -4.66 7.61
C LEU A 70 8.51 -3.52 7.40
N ALA A 71 9.42 -3.69 6.45
CA ALA A 71 10.43 -2.70 6.13
C ALA A 71 9.80 -1.39 5.63
N PHE A 72 8.82 -1.47 4.74
CA PHE A 72 8.07 -0.33 4.23
C PHE A 72 7.37 0.44 5.36
N GLY A 73 6.71 -0.27 6.30
CA GLY A 73 6.00 0.34 7.42
C GLY A 73 6.95 1.05 8.38
N VAL A 74 8.05 0.40 8.79
CA VAL A 74 9.06 0.99 9.68
C VAL A 74 9.69 2.25 9.07
N MET A 75 9.88 2.26 7.76
CA MET A 75 10.49 3.39 7.05
C MET A 75 9.58 4.62 6.93
N GLN A 76 8.28 4.52 7.21
CA GLN A 76 7.38 5.70 7.12
C GLN A 76 7.83 6.85 8.01
N ILE A 77 8.39 6.56 9.20
CA ILE A 77 8.87 7.59 10.14
C ILE A 77 10.19 8.23 9.65
N PRO A 78 11.27 7.47 9.36
CA PRO A 78 12.51 8.05 8.84
C PRO A 78 12.32 8.82 7.52
N VAL A 79 11.47 8.33 6.62
CA VAL A 79 11.19 8.99 5.33
C VAL A 79 10.65 10.40 5.52
N GLY A 80 9.72 10.61 6.46
CA GLY A 80 9.21 11.95 6.77
C GLY A 80 10.35 12.92 7.14
N ILE A 81 11.24 12.49 8.04
CA ILE A 81 12.40 13.30 8.48
C ILE A 81 13.36 13.59 7.31
N TRP A 82 13.62 12.59 6.46
CA TRP A 82 14.52 12.77 5.31
C TRP A 82 13.93 13.67 4.24
N LEU A 83 12.63 13.61 4.01
CA LEU A 83 11.94 14.52 3.08
C LEU A 83 12.04 15.98 3.55
N ASP A 84 11.93 16.21 4.85
CA ASP A 84 12.05 17.56 5.42
C ASP A 84 13.50 18.05 5.40
N ARG A 85 14.49 17.17 5.62
CA ARG A 85 15.90 17.54 5.72
C ARG A 85 16.61 17.62 4.36
N TYR A 86 16.37 16.66 3.46
CA TYR A 86 17.10 16.50 2.20
C TYR A 86 16.28 16.82 0.97
N GLY A 87 14.96 17.00 1.13
CA GLY A 87 14.01 17.21 0.05
C GLY A 87 13.59 15.92 -0.67
N ALA A 88 12.52 16.02 -1.47
CA ALA A 88 11.92 14.87 -2.14
C ALA A 88 12.84 14.21 -3.16
N ARG A 89 13.49 15.03 -4.00
CA ARG A 89 14.39 14.59 -5.07
C ARG A 89 15.48 13.64 -4.59
N ARG A 90 16.26 14.08 -3.59
CA ARG A 90 17.41 13.33 -3.09
C ARG A 90 16.99 12.10 -2.32
N THR A 91 15.96 12.24 -1.47
CA THR A 91 15.44 11.15 -0.65
C THR A 91 14.89 10.04 -1.53
N GLU A 92 14.04 10.35 -2.51
CA GLU A 92 13.46 9.32 -3.37
C GLU A 92 14.51 8.67 -4.27
N ALA A 93 15.36 9.45 -4.92
CA ALA A 93 16.42 8.90 -5.78
C ALA A 93 17.35 7.95 -5.01
N ALA A 94 17.82 8.35 -3.83
CA ALA A 94 18.68 7.49 -3.00
C ALA A 94 17.97 6.20 -2.56
N LEU A 95 16.71 6.30 -2.15
CA LEU A 95 15.93 5.13 -1.75
C LEU A 95 15.61 4.21 -2.93
N LEU A 96 15.33 4.73 -4.12
CA LEU A 96 15.15 3.90 -5.32
C LEU A 96 16.42 3.12 -5.69
N LEU A 97 17.63 3.66 -5.43
CA LEU A 97 18.89 2.90 -5.58
C LEU A 97 18.97 1.74 -4.59
N VAL A 98 18.51 1.93 -3.35
CA VAL A 98 18.40 0.86 -2.36
C VAL A 98 17.41 -0.21 -2.82
N ALA A 99 16.25 0.19 -3.39
CA ALA A 99 15.29 -0.75 -3.95
C ALA A 99 15.86 -1.53 -5.14
N ALA A 100 16.63 -0.87 -6.02
CA ALA A 100 17.28 -1.51 -7.16
C ALA A 100 18.28 -2.58 -6.70
N LEU A 101 19.12 -2.27 -5.68
CA LEU A 101 20.02 -3.22 -5.06
C LEU A 101 19.25 -4.40 -4.45
N GLY A 102 18.15 -4.12 -3.73
CA GLY A 102 17.30 -5.17 -3.17
C GLY A 102 16.70 -6.08 -4.23
N SER A 103 16.21 -5.50 -5.34
CA SER A 103 15.64 -6.26 -6.47
C SER A 103 16.72 -7.12 -7.16
N LEU A 104 17.93 -6.59 -7.33
CA LEU A 104 19.05 -7.35 -7.84
C LEU A 104 19.42 -8.52 -6.91
N LEU A 105 19.41 -8.28 -5.60
CA LEU A 105 19.71 -9.31 -4.61
C LEU A 105 18.67 -10.45 -4.64
N VAL A 106 17.39 -10.14 -4.87
CA VAL A 106 16.36 -11.17 -5.10
C VAL A 106 16.63 -11.93 -6.41
N ALA A 107 17.01 -11.24 -7.49
CA ALA A 107 17.27 -11.86 -8.78
C ALA A 107 18.43 -12.87 -8.76
N VAL A 108 19.52 -12.56 -8.04
CA VAL A 108 20.71 -13.43 -7.96
C VAL A 108 20.71 -14.34 -6.74
N GLY A 109 19.76 -14.17 -5.82
CA GLY A 109 19.73 -14.87 -4.55
C GLY A 109 19.48 -16.36 -4.70
N GLN A 110 20.28 -17.17 -3.99
CA GLN A 110 20.17 -18.64 -3.95
C GLN A 110 19.71 -19.16 -2.58
N SER A 111 19.65 -18.30 -1.57
CA SER A 111 19.20 -18.66 -0.23
C SER A 111 18.00 -17.82 0.19
N LEU A 112 17.12 -18.39 1.03
CA LEU A 112 15.96 -17.69 1.57
C LEU A 112 16.34 -16.37 2.28
N TRP A 113 17.50 -16.37 2.98
CA TRP A 113 17.99 -15.17 3.67
C TRP A 113 18.37 -14.04 2.72
N MET A 114 19.00 -14.36 1.57
CA MET A 114 19.32 -13.36 0.54
C MET A 114 18.03 -12.78 -0.04
N LEU A 115 17.05 -13.62 -0.32
CA LEU A 115 15.76 -13.20 -0.84
C LEU A 115 15.01 -12.31 0.18
N PHE A 116 15.01 -12.71 1.45
CA PHE A 116 14.42 -11.94 2.55
C PHE A 116 15.09 -10.56 2.70
N LEU A 117 16.42 -10.51 2.71
CA LEU A 117 17.18 -9.25 2.76
C LEU A 117 16.86 -8.38 1.53
N GLY A 118 16.78 -8.98 0.34
CA GLY A 118 16.39 -8.27 -0.88
C GLY A 118 15.01 -7.66 -0.75
N ARG A 119 14.04 -8.37 -0.17
CA ARG A 119 12.68 -7.84 0.10
C ARG A 119 12.66 -6.70 1.10
N ILE A 120 13.46 -6.78 2.16
CA ILE A 120 13.65 -5.67 3.10
C ILE A 120 14.18 -4.44 2.37
N LEU A 121 15.24 -4.59 1.57
CA LEU A 121 15.83 -3.47 0.82
C LEU A 121 14.84 -2.87 -0.20
N ILE A 122 14.05 -3.71 -0.90
CA ILE A 122 12.99 -3.22 -1.77
C ILE A 122 11.97 -2.41 -0.96
N GLY A 123 11.48 -2.94 0.18
CA GLY A 123 10.50 -2.26 1.03
C GLY A 123 11.01 -0.91 1.56
N ILE A 124 12.27 -0.87 2.03
CA ILE A 124 12.94 0.38 2.42
C ILE A 124 12.97 1.35 1.24
N GLY A 125 13.43 0.87 0.09
CA GLY A 125 13.74 1.72 -1.05
C GLY A 125 12.52 2.34 -1.73
N VAL A 126 11.36 1.66 -1.74
CA VAL A 126 10.15 2.22 -2.35
C VAL A 126 9.23 2.91 -1.35
N SER A 127 9.61 2.99 -0.07
CA SER A 127 8.76 3.55 0.99
C SER A 127 8.47 5.05 0.83
N ALA A 128 9.35 5.79 0.17
CA ALA A 128 9.22 7.22 -0.03
C ALA A 128 8.38 7.60 -1.26
N CYS A 129 8.16 6.72 -2.25
CA CYS A 129 7.68 7.09 -3.59
C CYS A 129 6.38 7.93 -3.57
N LEU A 130 5.41 7.63 -2.72
CA LEU A 130 4.18 8.42 -2.63
C LEU A 130 4.39 9.70 -1.81
N MET A 131 5.07 9.60 -0.67
CA MET A 131 5.25 10.74 0.23
C MET A 131 6.17 11.80 -0.37
N ALA A 132 7.23 11.39 -1.07
CA ALA A 132 8.14 12.29 -1.78
C ALA A 132 7.41 13.05 -2.89
N SER A 133 6.63 12.34 -3.71
CA SER A 133 5.84 12.97 -4.78
C SER A 133 4.85 14.00 -4.22
N TYR A 134 4.10 13.66 -3.16
CA TYR A 134 3.15 14.59 -2.53
C TYR A 134 3.85 15.79 -1.89
N SER A 135 4.97 15.56 -1.21
CA SER A 135 5.79 16.63 -0.63
C SER A 135 6.27 17.62 -1.71
N TYR A 136 6.76 17.09 -2.84
CA TYR A 136 7.22 17.90 -3.97
C TYR A 136 6.06 18.65 -4.64
N PHE A 137 4.95 17.96 -4.93
CA PHE A 137 3.80 18.55 -5.62
C PHE A 137 3.17 19.69 -4.82
N ARG A 138 3.03 19.54 -3.50
CA ARG A 138 2.52 20.62 -2.63
C ARG A 138 3.32 21.91 -2.71
N ARG A 139 4.63 21.81 -2.97
CA ARG A 139 5.54 22.96 -3.01
C ARG A 139 5.62 23.58 -4.41
N CYS A 140 5.48 22.77 -5.45
CA CYS A 140 5.83 23.17 -6.82
C CYS A 140 4.64 23.31 -7.77
N TYR A 141 3.47 22.78 -7.43
CA TYR A 141 2.27 22.86 -8.27
C TYR A 141 1.17 23.66 -7.57
N ARG A 142 0.26 24.24 -8.37
CA ARG A 142 -0.86 25.05 -7.88
C ARG A 142 -1.79 24.22 -6.98
N PRO A 143 -2.38 24.82 -5.92
CA PRO A 143 -3.32 24.12 -5.03
C PRO A 143 -4.49 23.45 -5.77
N GLU A 144 -5.00 24.08 -6.84
CA GLU A 144 -6.13 23.56 -7.64
C GLU A 144 -5.78 22.27 -8.40
N GLN A 145 -4.49 22.01 -8.63
CA GLN A 145 -4.00 20.82 -9.34
C GLN A 145 -3.74 19.64 -8.41
N GLN A 146 -3.66 19.84 -7.08
CA GLN A 146 -3.25 18.82 -6.13
C GLN A 146 -4.14 17.58 -6.16
N ALA A 147 -5.46 17.76 -6.16
CA ALA A 147 -6.40 16.64 -6.22
C ALA A 147 -6.22 15.80 -7.50
N ARG A 148 -6.00 16.47 -8.64
CA ARG A 148 -5.75 15.81 -9.93
C ARG A 148 -4.43 15.03 -9.91
N LEU A 149 -3.35 15.62 -9.38
CA LEU A 149 -2.05 14.95 -9.27
C LEU A 149 -2.12 13.71 -8.38
N VAL A 150 -2.83 13.79 -7.25
CA VAL A 150 -3.08 12.64 -6.37
C VAL A 150 -3.79 11.51 -7.12
N MET A 151 -4.87 11.82 -7.87
CA MET A 151 -5.58 10.82 -8.67
C MET A 151 -4.67 10.19 -9.74
N CYS A 152 -3.90 11.00 -10.45
CA CYS A 152 -2.95 10.50 -11.46
C CYS A 152 -1.87 9.61 -10.83
N MET A 153 -1.39 9.89 -9.61
CA MET A 153 -0.47 9.02 -8.89
C MET A 153 -1.11 7.68 -8.53
N LEU A 154 -2.36 7.68 -8.03
CA LEU A 154 -3.08 6.43 -7.73
C LEU A 154 -3.29 5.57 -8.98
N ILE A 155 -3.61 6.20 -10.12
CA ILE A 155 -3.70 5.52 -11.42
C ILE A 155 -2.35 4.91 -11.80
N ALA A 156 -1.26 5.66 -11.68
CA ALA A 156 0.08 5.15 -11.96
C ALA A 156 0.44 3.95 -11.07
N GLY A 157 0.18 4.04 -9.76
CA GLY A 157 0.41 2.91 -8.84
C GLY A 157 -0.39 1.67 -9.22
N THR A 158 -1.70 1.83 -9.43
CA THR A 158 -2.56 0.69 -9.83
C THR A 158 -2.15 0.11 -11.18
N GLY A 159 -1.69 0.94 -12.12
CA GLY A 159 -1.09 0.49 -13.39
C GLY A 159 0.11 -0.43 -13.15
N GLY A 160 0.95 -0.14 -12.14
CA GLY A 160 2.04 -1.02 -11.71
C GLY A 160 1.55 -2.39 -11.24
N ALA A 161 0.48 -2.42 -10.44
CA ALA A 161 -0.11 -3.68 -9.98
C ALA A 161 -0.72 -4.50 -11.15
N LEU A 162 -1.27 -3.84 -12.18
CA LEU A 162 -1.77 -4.52 -13.39
C LEU A 162 -0.63 -5.20 -14.18
N ILE A 163 0.51 -4.52 -14.35
CA ILE A 163 1.70 -5.09 -15.00
C ILE A 163 2.28 -6.26 -14.16
N ALA A 164 2.16 -6.21 -12.85
CA ALA A 164 2.62 -7.26 -11.95
C ALA A 164 1.71 -8.52 -11.93
N ALA A 165 0.54 -8.49 -12.56
CA ALA A 165 -0.33 -9.64 -12.72
C ALA A 165 0.10 -10.50 -13.93
N GLN A 166 -0.66 -10.46 -15.00
CA GLN A 166 -0.42 -11.31 -16.17
C GLN A 166 0.90 -11.01 -16.92
N PRO A 167 1.32 -9.76 -17.18
CA PRO A 167 2.59 -9.52 -17.86
C PRO A 167 3.81 -10.05 -17.09
N ALA A 168 3.83 -9.96 -15.74
CA ALA A 168 4.91 -10.50 -14.95
C ALA A 168 4.92 -12.04 -14.95
N LEU A 169 3.74 -12.69 -14.99
CA LEU A 169 3.61 -14.14 -15.15
C LEU A 169 4.22 -14.60 -16.48
N LEU A 170 3.80 -13.99 -17.58
CA LEU A 170 4.31 -14.35 -18.93
C LEU A 170 5.84 -14.20 -19.03
N LEU A 171 6.39 -13.15 -18.38
CA LEU A 171 7.83 -12.96 -18.30
C LEU A 171 8.49 -14.05 -17.46
N ALA A 172 7.86 -14.45 -16.35
CA ALA A 172 8.38 -15.50 -15.47
C ALA A 172 8.34 -16.88 -16.15
N GLU A 173 7.31 -17.17 -16.95
CA GLU A 173 7.21 -18.40 -17.75
C GLU A 173 8.25 -18.45 -18.87
N ALA A 174 8.46 -17.34 -19.57
CA ALA A 174 9.37 -17.28 -20.71
C ALA A 174 10.86 -17.28 -20.31
N LEU A 175 11.23 -16.56 -19.26
CA LEU A 175 12.62 -16.29 -18.88
C LEU A 175 12.97 -16.71 -17.45
N GLY A 176 11.98 -17.11 -16.66
CA GLY A 176 12.10 -17.41 -15.24
C GLY A 176 11.86 -16.21 -14.34
N TRP A 177 11.35 -16.46 -13.11
CA TRP A 177 10.95 -15.44 -12.16
C TRP A 177 12.09 -14.49 -11.73
N ARG A 178 13.34 -14.94 -11.79
CA ARG A 178 14.53 -14.12 -11.46
C ARG A 178 14.70 -12.95 -12.41
N HIS A 179 14.35 -13.12 -13.69
CA HIS A 179 14.42 -12.06 -14.69
C HIS A 179 13.40 -10.94 -14.46
N VAL A 180 12.27 -11.26 -13.82
CA VAL A 180 11.30 -10.23 -13.38
C VAL A 180 11.96 -9.24 -12.42
N PHE A 181 12.73 -9.73 -11.44
CA PHE A 181 13.46 -8.88 -10.49
C PHE A 181 14.67 -8.20 -11.11
N SER A 182 15.35 -8.83 -12.06
CA SER A 182 16.45 -8.17 -12.81
C SER A 182 15.94 -6.98 -13.62
N LEU A 183 14.83 -7.16 -14.32
CA LEU A 183 14.16 -6.07 -15.07
C LEU A 183 13.66 -4.98 -14.14
N ALA A 184 13.06 -5.35 -13.00
CA ALA A 184 12.61 -4.40 -12.00
C ALA A 184 13.79 -3.60 -11.40
N SER A 185 14.94 -4.24 -11.15
CA SER A 185 16.16 -3.57 -10.69
C SER A 185 16.62 -2.51 -11.70
N PHE A 186 16.68 -2.88 -12.98
CA PHE A 186 17.05 -1.93 -14.05
C PHE A 186 16.04 -0.77 -14.13
N ALA A 187 14.74 -1.05 -14.08
CA ALA A 187 13.69 -0.03 -14.11
C ALA A 187 13.78 0.92 -12.91
N LEU A 188 14.11 0.41 -11.72
CA LEU A 188 14.34 1.23 -10.51
C LEU A 188 15.56 2.14 -10.65
N LEU A 189 16.67 1.66 -11.25
CA LEU A 189 17.82 2.49 -11.54
C LEU A 189 17.48 3.62 -12.53
N VAL A 190 16.73 3.31 -13.57
CA VAL A 190 16.24 4.31 -14.52
C VAL A 190 15.33 5.33 -13.81
N SER A 191 14.38 4.87 -12.99
CA SER A 191 13.49 5.74 -12.23
C SER A 191 14.26 6.64 -11.25
N ALA A 192 15.27 6.11 -10.55
CA ALA A 192 16.16 6.91 -9.69
C ALA A 192 16.88 8.02 -10.49
N GLY A 193 17.39 7.69 -11.68
CA GLY A 193 17.98 8.65 -12.61
C GLY A 193 16.97 9.70 -13.07
N LEU A 194 15.76 9.30 -13.47
CA LEU A 194 14.71 10.23 -13.88
C LEU A 194 14.35 11.21 -12.75
N VAL A 195 14.16 10.71 -11.53
CA VAL A 195 13.89 11.55 -10.36
C VAL A 195 15.06 12.49 -10.10
N PHE A 196 16.30 12.00 -10.12
CA PHE A 196 17.47 12.82 -9.80
C PHE A 196 17.79 13.88 -10.84
N PHE A 197 17.73 13.55 -12.13
CA PHE A 197 18.16 14.47 -13.20
C PHE A 197 17.04 15.34 -13.77
N LEU A 198 15.78 14.87 -13.76
CA LEU A 198 14.66 15.62 -14.34
C LEU A 198 13.97 16.56 -13.33
N THR A 199 14.05 16.26 -12.03
CA THR A 199 13.50 17.14 -11.00
C THR A 199 14.58 18.11 -10.53
N GLY A 200 14.39 19.41 -10.75
CA GLY A 200 15.31 20.42 -10.24
C GLY A 200 15.22 20.62 -8.72
N ASP A 201 16.13 21.44 -8.16
CA ASP A 201 16.12 21.81 -6.72
C ASP A 201 15.00 22.83 -6.38
N TYR A 202 13.84 22.75 -7.04
CA TYR A 202 12.71 23.66 -6.83
C TYR A 202 12.13 23.56 -5.41
N ASP A 203 12.38 22.46 -4.69
CA ASP A 203 11.89 22.23 -3.33
C ASP A 203 12.83 22.78 -2.24
N ARG A 204 14.05 23.22 -2.61
CA ARG A 204 15.07 23.67 -1.64
C ARG A 204 14.74 24.97 -0.91
N GLN A 205 13.96 25.85 -1.51
CA GLN A 205 13.67 27.17 -0.93
C GLN A 205 12.70 27.11 0.27
N THR A 206 12.05 25.98 0.52
CA THR A 206 11.01 25.85 1.55
C THR A 206 11.43 24.97 2.74
N ILE A 207 12.66 24.44 2.76
CA ILE A 207 13.14 23.45 3.75
C ILE A 207 13.28 24.01 5.18
N ASN A 208 13.22 25.32 5.37
CA ASN A 208 13.55 25.96 6.65
C ASN A 208 12.41 26.10 7.67
N GLN A 209 11.25 25.52 7.46
CA GLN A 209 10.12 25.64 8.40
C GLN A 209 9.39 24.31 8.58
N THR A 210 9.73 23.57 9.58
CA THR A 210 8.94 22.73 10.48
C THR A 210 9.74 21.50 10.92
N SER A 211 10.46 21.64 12.01
CA SER A 211 10.95 20.49 12.78
C SER A 211 9.74 19.89 13.51
N ALA A 212 9.12 18.90 12.96
CA ALA A 212 8.17 18.07 13.70
C ALA A 212 9.00 17.18 14.65
N SER A 213 8.98 17.48 15.93
CA SER A 213 9.52 16.60 16.98
C SER A 213 8.73 15.28 16.95
N THR A 214 9.39 14.21 16.56
CA THR A 214 8.86 12.85 16.64
C THR A 214 9.16 12.31 18.04
N ASP A 215 8.38 12.68 19.03
CA ASP A 215 8.47 12.09 20.35
C ASP A 215 7.79 10.70 20.34
N ALA A 216 8.55 9.66 20.67
CA ALA A 216 8.03 8.29 20.78
C ALA A 216 6.89 8.22 21.83
N ASP A 217 6.93 9.04 22.88
CA ASP A 217 5.86 9.17 23.87
C ASP A 217 4.56 9.68 23.25
N SER A 218 4.64 10.52 22.22
CA SER A 218 3.49 10.99 21.46
C SER A 218 2.83 9.89 20.63
N PHE A 219 3.59 8.95 20.07
CA PHE A 219 3.06 7.81 19.31
C PHE A 219 2.30 6.83 20.22
N LEU A 220 2.90 6.43 21.34
CA LEU A 220 2.27 5.53 22.30
C LEU A 220 1.00 6.11 22.94
N SER A 221 1.02 7.41 23.26
CA SER A 221 -0.17 8.10 23.78
C SER A 221 -1.29 8.14 22.75
N LEU A 222 -0.95 8.37 21.47
CA LEU A 222 -1.90 8.36 20.37
C LEU A 222 -2.53 6.97 20.20
N CYS A 223 -1.74 5.89 20.21
CA CYS A 223 -2.25 4.51 20.10
C CYS A 223 -3.20 4.15 21.26
N LYS A 224 -3.04 4.74 22.45
CA LYS A 224 -3.92 4.51 23.61
C LYS A 224 -5.21 5.34 23.56
N HIS A 225 -5.32 6.30 22.65
CA HIS A 225 -6.52 7.13 22.55
C HIS A 225 -7.74 6.28 22.16
N PRO A 226 -8.92 6.43 22.79
CA PRO A 226 -10.09 5.58 22.55
C PRO A 226 -10.51 5.49 21.06
N ILE A 227 -10.41 6.58 20.32
CA ILE A 227 -10.70 6.66 18.89
C ILE A 227 -9.72 5.77 18.10
N MET A 228 -8.43 5.84 18.42
CA MET A 228 -7.40 5.00 17.79
C MET A 228 -7.57 3.53 18.15
N LEU A 229 -7.84 3.20 19.43
CA LEU A 229 -8.09 1.83 19.88
C LEU A 229 -9.27 1.19 19.15
N ARG A 230 -10.26 1.97 18.71
CA ARG A 230 -11.36 1.51 17.88
C ARG A 230 -10.91 1.20 16.46
N ALA A 231 -10.09 2.07 15.86
CA ALA A 231 -9.69 2.00 14.45
C ALA A 231 -8.52 1.03 14.19
N ILE A 232 -7.66 0.76 15.17
CA ILE A 232 -6.46 -0.08 15.02
C ILE A 232 -6.80 -1.53 14.63
N PRO A 233 -7.70 -2.27 15.32
CA PRO A 233 -7.98 -3.66 14.97
C PRO A 233 -8.48 -3.86 13.53
N PRO A 234 -9.47 -3.11 12.99
CA PRO A 234 -9.85 -3.26 11.59
C PRO A 234 -8.76 -2.81 10.62
N SER A 235 -7.90 -1.85 10.99
CA SER A 235 -6.75 -1.48 10.17
C SER A 235 -5.75 -2.62 10.04
N ILE A 236 -5.49 -3.37 11.12
CA ILE A 236 -4.58 -4.52 11.12
C ILE A 236 -5.22 -5.71 10.40
N LEU A 237 -6.42 -6.14 10.82
CA LEU A 237 -6.98 -7.44 10.45
C LEU A 237 -7.81 -7.41 9.17
N ILE A 238 -8.56 -6.33 8.91
CA ILE A 238 -9.40 -6.25 7.69
C ILE A 238 -8.63 -5.58 6.57
N ILE A 239 -8.12 -4.36 6.78
CA ILE A 239 -7.42 -3.61 5.72
C ILE A 239 -6.04 -4.25 5.44
N GLY A 240 -5.24 -4.51 6.48
CA GLY A 240 -3.96 -5.21 6.35
C GLY A 240 -4.13 -6.64 5.83
N GLY A 241 -5.19 -7.34 6.28
CA GLY A 241 -5.57 -8.65 5.77
C GLY A 241 -5.90 -8.65 4.28
N PHE A 242 -6.67 -7.65 3.80
CA PHE A 242 -6.92 -7.48 2.36
C PHE A 242 -5.60 -7.32 1.58
N VAL A 243 -4.71 -6.45 2.04
CA VAL A 243 -3.42 -6.22 1.37
C VAL A 243 -2.58 -7.50 1.37
N ALA A 244 -2.55 -8.26 2.48
CA ALA A 244 -1.84 -9.53 2.59
C ALA A 244 -2.36 -10.57 1.59
N LEU A 245 -3.67 -10.70 1.47
CA LEU A 245 -4.31 -11.63 0.54
C LEU A 245 -4.04 -11.21 -0.90
N GLN A 246 -4.33 -9.95 -1.26
CA GLN A 246 -4.15 -9.43 -2.61
C GLN A 246 -2.71 -9.60 -3.13
N THR A 247 -1.72 -9.41 -2.26
CA THR A 247 -0.32 -9.35 -2.67
C THR A 247 0.41 -10.68 -2.61
N LEU A 248 -0.19 -11.72 -2.02
CA LEU A 248 0.37 -13.06 -1.99
C LEU A 248 -0.67 -14.18 -2.13
N TRP A 249 -1.66 -14.25 -1.22
CA TRP A 249 -2.45 -15.47 -1.02
C TRP A 249 -3.56 -15.71 -2.05
N VAL A 250 -3.95 -14.70 -2.84
CA VAL A 250 -4.94 -14.89 -3.93
C VAL A 250 -4.44 -15.89 -4.96
N GLY A 251 -3.17 -15.78 -5.40
CA GLY A 251 -2.57 -16.72 -6.36
C GLY A 251 -2.61 -18.17 -5.86
N PRO A 252 -1.99 -18.51 -4.73
CA PRO A 252 -2.06 -19.83 -4.11
C PRO A 252 -3.48 -20.34 -3.89
N TRP A 253 -4.42 -19.49 -3.46
CA TRP A 253 -5.83 -19.91 -3.33
C TRP A 253 -6.43 -20.35 -4.68
N LEU A 254 -6.29 -19.55 -5.73
CA LEU A 254 -6.85 -19.85 -7.03
C LEU A 254 -6.24 -21.11 -7.63
N THR A 255 -4.94 -21.34 -7.47
CA THR A 255 -4.25 -22.48 -8.05
C THR A 255 -4.43 -23.76 -7.22
N GLN A 256 -4.40 -23.68 -5.87
CA GLN A 256 -4.43 -24.85 -5.01
C GLN A 256 -5.87 -25.27 -4.63
N ALA A 257 -6.75 -24.29 -4.33
CA ALA A 257 -8.10 -24.58 -3.87
C ALA A 257 -9.11 -24.69 -5.03
N LEU A 258 -8.96 -23.87 -6.07
CA LEU A 258 -9.85 -23.90 -7.24
C LEU A 258 -9.25 -24.65 -8.43
N ASN A 259 -8.06 -25.22 -8.31
CA ASN A 259 -7.35 -25.97 -9.38
C ASN A 259 -7.20 -25.17 -10.68
N MET A 260 -7.13 -23.83 -10.60
CA MET A 260 -6.93 -22.97 -11.77
C MET A 260 -5.50 -23.06 -12.26
N THR A 261 -5.31 -22.90 -13.58
CA THR A 261 -3.96 -22.74 -14.15
C THR A 261 -3.36 -21.40 -13.69
N ALA A 262 -2.02 -21.28 -13.75
CA ALA A 262 -1.34 -20.03 -13.42
C ALA A 262 -1.84 -18.86 -14.29
N GLU A 263 -2.15 -19.13 -15.56
CA GLU A 263 -2.72 -18.15 -16.49
C GLU A 263 -4.11 -17.67 -16.03
N GLN A 264 -5.03 -18.60 -15.69
CA GLN A 264 -6.35 -18.26 -15.18
C GLN A 264 -6.26 -17.45 -13.86
N ALA A 265 -5.40 -17.88 -12.94
CA ALA A 265 -5.17 -17.16 -11.68
C ALA A 265 -4.64 -15.73 -11.91
N SER A 266 -3.72 -15.54 -12.87
CA SER A 266 -3.20 -14.22 -13.22
C SER A 266 -4.25 -13.33 -13.87
N GLN A 267 -5.18 -13.88 -14.65
CA GLN A 267 -6.34 -13.14 -15.18
C GLN A 267 -7.27 -12.66 -14.06
N VAL A 268 -7.53 -13.49 -13.05
CA VAL A 268 -8.31 -13.07 -11.87
C VAL A 268 -7.60 -11.94 -11.12
N LEU A 269 -6.28 -12.00 -10.93
CA LEU A 269 -5.49 -10.92 -10.36
C LEU A 269 -5.56 -9.64 -11.20
N LEU A 270 -5.58 -9.76 -12.52
CA LEU A 270 -5.78 -8.63 -13.42
C LEU A 270 -7.16 -7.99 -13.21
N TYR A 271 -8.22 -8.80 -13.17
CA TYR A 271 -9.59 -8.32 -12.91
C TYR A 271 -9.71 -7.68 -11.53
N LEU A 272 -9.10 -8.26 -10.49
CA LEU A 272 -9.04 -7.69 -9.14
C LEU A 272 -8.43 -6.28 -9.18
N ASN A 273 -7.25 -6.12 -9.77
CA ASN A 273 -6.56 -4.84 -9.82
C ASN A 273 -7.26 -3.81 -10.73
N ALA A 274 -7.83 -4.24 -11.86
CA ALA A 274 -8.63 -3.40 -12.73
C ALA A 274 -9.89 -2.89 -12.01
N THR A 275 -10.55 -3.76 -11.23
CA THR A 275 -11.72 -3.37 -10.43
C THR A 275 -11.33 -2.40 -9.30
N ILE A 276 -10.17 -2.57 -8.65
CA ILE A 276 -9.65 -1.60 -7.68
C ILE A 276 -9.51 -0.22 -8.34
N LEU A 277 -8.89 -0.16 -9.52
CA LEU A 277 -8.71 1.09 -10.26
C LEU A 277 -10.06 1.75 -10.59
N ALA A 278 -10.98 0.98 -11.16
CA ALA A 278 -12.33 1.46 -11.49
C ALA A 278 -13.07 1.94 -10.23
N SER A 279 -12.93 1.22 -9.12
CA SER A 279 -13.55 1.57 -7.83
C SER A 279 -13.00 2.87 -7.25
N TYR A 280 -11.69 3.14 -7.37
CA TYR A 280 -11.11 4.42 -6.96
C TYR A 280 -11.68 5.59 -7.76
N LEU A 281 -11.81 5.43 -9.10
CA LEU A 281 -12.40 6.45 -9.97
C LEU A 281 -13.89 6.66 -9.62
N ALA A 282 -14.64 5.58 -9.46
CA ALA A 282 -16.06 5.65 -9.09
C ALA A 282 -16.26 6.29 -7.70
N MET A 283 -15.44 5.93 -6.72
CA MET A 283 -15.57 6.42 -5.34
C MET A 283 -15.22 7.91 -5.21
N GLY A 284 -14.34 8.42 -6.09
CA GLY A 284 -14.06 9.85 -6.17
C GLY A 284 -15.32 10.69 -6.47
N ILE A 285 -16.28 10.14 -7.21
CA ILE A 285 -17.57 10.77 -7.53
C ILE A 285 -18.65 10.36 -6.51
N LEU A 286 -18.69 9.08 -6.17
CA LEU A 286 -19.77 8.49 -5.37
C LEU A 286 -19.71 8.95 -3.90
N SER A 287 -18.52 9.01 -3.27
CA SER A 287 -18.42 9.35 -1.85
C SER A 287 -18.93 10.77 -1.53
N PRO A 288 -18.56 11.84 -2.28
CA PRO A 288 -19.13 13.17 -2.05
C PRO A 288 -20.67 13.22 -2.27
N TRP A 289 -21.18 12.46 -3.24
CA TRP A 289 -22.62 12.37 -3.49
C TRP A 289 -23.36 11.65 -2.35
N LEU A 290 -22.77 10.57 -1.81
CA LEU A 290 -23.29 9.85 -0.65
C LEU A 290 -23.30 10.73 0.60
N VAL A 291 -22.23 11.52 0.82
CA VAL A 291 -22.17 12.48 1.95
C VAL A 291 -23.27 13.53 1.84
N LYS A 292 -23.51 14.08 0.64
CA LYS A 292 -24.64 15.02 0.40
C LYS A 292 -26.01 14.40 0.69
N ARG A 293 -26.14 13.07 0.61
CA ARG A 293 -27.36 12.31 0.95
C ARG A 293 -27.41 11.81 2.40
N GLY A 294 -26.49 12.28 3.27
CA GLY A 294 -26.49 11.94 4.70
C GLY A 294 -25.77 10.63 5.03
N ALA A 295 -25.03 10.01 4.09
CA ALA A 295 -24.16 8.87 4.39
C ALA A 295 -22.78 9.36 4.83
N SER A 296 -22.53 9.44 6.14
CA SER A 296 -21.25 9.84 6.71
C SER A 296 -20.11 8.92 6.25
N LEU A 297 -18.87 9.41 6.33
CA LEU A 297 -17.67 8.59 6.03
C LEU A 297 -17.60 7.35 6.93
N PHE A 298 -18.06 7.46 8.17
CA PHE A 298 -18.21 6.32 9.10
C PHE A 298 -19.13 5.24 8.55
N LYS A 299 -20.29 5.62 8.05
CA LYS A 299 -21.25 4.67 7.47
C LYS A 299 -20.67 4.01 6.22
N GLN A 300 -20.03 4.79 5.35
CA GLN A 300 -19.39 4.28 4.13
C GLN A 300 -18.27 3.27 4.47
N SER A 301 -17.35 3.62 5.38
CA SER A 301 -16.26 2.71 5.80
C SER A 301 -16.79 1.48 6.52
N SER A 302 -17.81 1.62 7.39
CA SER A 302 -18.42 0.48 8.11
C SER A 302 -19.04 -0.53 7.16
N ILE A 303 -19.78 -0.06 6.13
CA ILE A 303 -20.36 -0.93 5.10
C ILE A 303 -19.26 -1.63 4.30
N ALA A 304 -18.20 -0.90 3.95
CA ALA A 304 -17.06 -1.49 3.22
C ALA A 304 -16.35 -2.58 4.05
N LEU A 305 -16.07 -2.33 5.33
CA LEU A 305 -15.44 -3.31 6.21
C LEU A 305 -16.34 -4.56 6.39
N LEU A 306 -17.66 -4.37 6.53
CA LEU A 306 -18.62 -5.48 6.58
C LEU A 306 -18.61 -6.29 5.28
N TRP A 307 -18.64 -5.61 4.12
CA TRP A 307 -18.60 -6.25 2.81
C TRP A 307 -17.35 -7.09 2.62
N LEU A 308 -16.16 -6.55 2.96
CA LEU A 308 -14.91 -7.29 2.90
C LEU A 308 -14.97 -8.54 3.80
N THR A 309 -15.40 -8.39 5.06
CA THR A 309 -15.47 -9.49 6.03
C THR A 309 -16.42 -10.59 5.56
N LEU A 310 -17.57 -10.23 4.97
CA LEU A 310 -18.51 -11.18 4.37
C LEU A 310 -17.87 -11.93 3.19
N CYS A 311 -17.24 -11.23 2.26
CA CYS A 311 -16.56 -11.86 1.12
C CYS A 311 -15.42 -12.77 1.55
N PHE A 312 -14.59 -12.34 2.52
CA PHE A 312 -13.50 -13.17 3.06
C PHE A 312 -14.01 -14.40 3.81
N THR A 313 -15.21 -14.35 4.37
CA THR A 313 -15.86 -15.53 4.93
C THR A 313 -16.43 -16.43 3.84
N ALA A 314 -17.00 -15.85 2.80
CA ALA A 314 -17.60 -16.61 1.70
C ALA A 314 -16.55 -17.37 0.85
N ILE A 315 -15.35 -16.81 0.65
CA ILE A 315 -14.29 -17.42 -0.17
C ILE A 315 -13.96 -18.85 0.29
N PRO A 316 -13.59 -19.13 1.56
CA PRO A 316 -13.27 -20.48 2.00
C PRO A 316 -14.48 -21.38 2.14
N LEU A 317 -15.70 -20.84 2.20
CA LEU A 317 -16.94 -21.63 2.30
C LEU A 317 -17.53 -22.00 0.94
N TRP A 318 -17.31 -21.18 -0.08
CA TRP A 318 -17.83 -21.41 -1.45
C TRP A 318 -16.71 -21.88 -2.37
N GLN A 319 -16.33 -23.14 -2.25
CA GLN A 319 -15.20 -23.76 -2.95
C GLN A 319 -15.61 -24.30 -4.34
N THR A 320 -16.26 -23.50 -5.17
CA THR A 320 -16.58 -23.85 -6.55
C THR A 320 -15.71 -23.02 -7.51
N GLU A 321 -15.55 -23.47 -8.73
CA GLU A 321 -14.82 -22.72 -9.76
C GLU A 321 -15.33 -21.28 -9.90
N ALA A 322 -16.64 -21.06 -9.78
CA ALA A 322 -17.24 -19.73 -9.89
C ALA A 322 -16.87 -18.78 -8.73
N SER A 323 -16.34 -19.28 -7.62
CA SER A 323 -16.01 -18.45 -6.45
C SER A 323 -14.88 -17.43 -6.70
N TRP A 324 -14.13 -17.57 -7.80
CA TRP A 324 -13.13 -16.57 -8.21
C TRP A 324 -13.72 -15.17 -8.34
N ILE A 325 -15.02 -15.03 -8.64
CA ILE A 325 -15.70 -13.75 -8.81
C ILE A 325 -15.72 -12.93 -7.49
N LEU A 326 -15.61 -13.58 -6.34
CA LEU A 326 -15.57 -12.90 -5.05
C LEU A 326 -14.36 -11.95 -4.93
N TRP A 327 -13.24 -12.26 -5.60
CA TRP A 327 -12.04 -11.42 -5.54
C TRP A 327 -12.23 -10.05 -6.21
N PRO A 328 -12.71 -9.94 -7.46
CA PRO A 328 -13.11 -8.64 -8.02
C PRO A 328 -14.22 -7.95 -7.23
N LEU A 329 -15.20 -8.70 -6.67
CA LEU A 329 -16.27 -8.11 -5.86
C LEU A 329 -15.75 -7.47 -4.56
N ILE A 330 -14.74 -8.04 -3.92
CA ILE A 330 -14.04 -7.41 -2.79
C ILE A 330 -13.48 -6.03 -3.19
N ALA A 331 -12.92 -5.93 -4.39
CA ALA A 331 -12.28 -4.73 -4.88
C ALA A 331 -13.22 -3.51 -4.97
N LEU A 332 -14.52 -3.71 -5.09
CA LEU A 332 -15.52 -2.63 -5.11
C LEU A 332 -15.52 -1.81 -3.82
N ALA A 333 -15.22 -2.44 -2.67
CA ALA A 333 -15.23 -1.78 -1.37
C ALA A 333 -13.88 -1.21 -0.96
N VAL A 334 -12.81 -1.49 -1.71
CA VAL A 334 -11.43 -1.10 -1.34
C VAL A 334 -11.26 0.40 -1.10
N PRO A 335 -11.72 1.33 -1.96
CA PRO A 335 -11.58 2.75 -1.68
C PRO A 335 -12.35 3.18 -0.43
N ALA A 336 -13.54 2.59 -0.20
CA ALA A 336 -14.39 2.95 0.93
C ALA A 336 -13.83 2.44 2.27
N MET A 337 -13.10 1.31 2.31
CA MET A 337 -12.45 0.85 3.54
C MET A 337 -11.37 1.84 4.01
N PHE A 338 -10.64 2.48 3.09
CA PHE A 338 -9.62 3.48 3.43
C PHE A 338 -10.21 4.80 3.96
N LEU A 339 -11.52 5.04 3.80
CA LEU A 339 -12.20 6.17 4.45
C LEU A 339 -12.15 6.06 5.98
N LEU A 340 -11.93 4.87 6.55
CA LEU A 340 -11.67 4.69 7.98
C LEU A 340 -10.53 5.57 8.47
N GLN A 341 -9.42 5.63 7.73
CA GLN A 341 -8.27 6.48 8.08
C GLN A 341 -8.64 7.96 8.05
N THR A 342 -9.27 8.39 6.96
CA THR A 342 -9.69 9.79 6.78
C THR A 342 -10.64 10.22 7.89
N GLN A 343 -11.65 9.42 8.17
CA GLN A 343 -12.62 9.70 9.22
C GLN A 343 -11.95 9.78 10.60
N THR A 344 -11.11 8.77 10.92
CA THR A 344 -10.40 8.77 12.21
C THR A 344 -9.54 10.01 12.36
N ALA A 345 -8.86 10.45 11.30
CA ALA A 345 -8.06 11.68 11.34
C ALA A 345 -8.91 12.96 11.55
N LEU A 346 -10.13 13.00 11.03
CA LEU A 346 -11.05 14.12 11.22
C LEU A 346 -11.60 14.23 12.65
N GLU A 347 -11.50 13.18 13.46
CA GLU A 347 -11.88 13.19 14.88
C GLU A 347 -10.79 13.81 15.78
N PHE A 348 -9.63 14.18 15.20
CA PHE A 348 -8.52 14.83 15.90
C PHE A 348 -8.28 16.26 15.39
N PRO A 349 -7.63 17.14 16.21
CA PRO A 349 -7.18 18.45 15.75
C PRO A 349 -6.26 18.36 14.52
N SER A 350 -6.32 19.38 13.65
CA SER A 350 -5.56 19.43 12.38
C SER A 350 -4.06 19.22 12.55
N GLU A 351 -3.49 19.67 13.68
CA GLU A 351 -2.07 19.57 14.02
C GLU A 351 -1.63 18.10 14.25
N VAL A 352 -2.56 17.24 14.66
CA VAL A 352 -2.31 15.82 14.99
C VAL A 352 -2.80 14.88 13.88
N ALA A 353 -3.69 15.34 13.00
CA ALA A 353 -4.32 14.51 11.96
C ALA A 353 -3.30 13.78 11.07
N GLY A 354 -2.20 14.41 10.72
CA GLY A 354 -1.11 13.78 9.96
C GLY A 354 -0.49 12.58 10.69
N ARG A 355 -0.27 12.70 12.00
CA ARG A 355 0.26 11.62 12.85
C ARG A 355 -0.73 10.46 12.96
N VAL A 356 -2.03 10.75 13.06
CA VAL A 356 -3.09 9.74 13.07
C VAL A 356 -3.06 8.91 11.78
N LEU A 357 -3.01 9.57 10.62
CA LEU A 357 -2.93 8.90 9.31
C LEU A 357 -1.68 8.03 9.19
N THR A 358 -0.51 8.54 9.58
CA THR A 358 0.75 7.79 9.54
C THR A 358 0.70 6.59 10.49
N THR A 359 0.16 6.75 11.70
CA THR A 359 0.01 5.66 12.67
C THR A 359 -0.92 4.57 12.13
N LEU A 360 -2.09 4.91 11.59
CA LEU A 360 -3.00 3.92 11.01
C LEU A 360 -2.40 3.23 9.78
N ASN A 361 -1.65 3.96 8.96
CA ASN A 361 -0.93 3.38 7.83
C ASN A 361 0.14 2.37 8.29
N LEU A 362 0.90 2.70 9.34
CA LEU A 362 1.83 1.78 9.97
C LEU A 362 1.11 0.53 10.50
N MET A 363 -0.07 0.68 11.14
CA MET A 363 -0.87 -0.45 11.61
C MET A 363 -1.34 -1.34 10.46
N ILE A 364 -1.70 -0.78 9.31
CA ILE A 364 -2.07 -1.56 8.11
C ILE A 364 -0.87 -2.38 7.63
N PHE A 365 0.32 -1.80 7.51
CA PHE A 365 1.50 -2.54 7.07
C PHE A 365 1.98 -3.59 8.09
N ALA A 366 1.92 -3.28 9.38
CA ALA A 366 2.15 -4.26 10.44
C ALA A 366 1.14 -5.41 10.35
N GLY A 367 -0.14 -5.09 10.13
CA GLY A 367 -1.20 -6.06 9.89
C GLY A 367 -0.96 -6.91 8.66
N THR A 368 -0.52 -6.29 7.56
CA THR A 368 -0.17 -7.02 6.33
C THR A 368 0.96 -8.02 6.60
N PHE A 369 2.00 -7.62 7.33
CA PHE A 369 3.08 -8.52 7.74
C PHE A 369 2.55 -9.69 8.59
N ILE A 370 1.80 -9.38 9.66
CA ILE A 370 1.28 -10.36 10.60
C ILE A 370 0.35 -11.36 9.88
N VAL A 371 -0.58 -10.89 9.08
CA VAL A 371 -1.54 -11.74 8.38
C VAL A 371 -0.85 -12.55 7.28
N GLN A 372 0.05 -11.96 6.51
CA GLN A 372 0.69 -12.62 5.39
C GLN A 372 1.60 -13.78 5.84
N TRP A 373 2.42 -13.56 6.87
CA TRP A 373 3.22 -14.60 7.47
C TRP A 373 2.39 -15.56 8.31
N GLY A 374 1.47 -15.04 9.13
CA GLY A 374 0.62 -15.84 10.02
C GLY A 374 -0.25 -16.85 9.27
N LEU A 375 -0.81 -16.47 8.11
CA LEU A 375 -1.53 -17.44 7.26
C LEU A 375 -0.63 -18.58 6.80
N GLY A 376 0.61 -18.31 6.44
CA GLY A 376 1.58 -19.34 6.09
C GLY A 376 1.85 -20.29 7.25
N VAL A 377 2.11 -19.75 8.46
CA VAL A 377 2.35 -20.54 9.66
C VAL A 377 1.14 -21.41 10.02
N ILE A 378 -0.07 -20.82 10.01
CA ILE A 378 -1.32 -21.55 10.31
C ILE A 378 -1.55 -22.66 9.28
N THR A 379 -1.31 -22.38 7.99
CA THR A 379 -1.44 -23.39 6.93
C THR A 379 -0.46 -24.55 7.14
N ASP A 380 0.81 -24.26 7.44
CA ASP A 380 1.82 -25.30 7.70
C ASP A 380 1.48 -26.12 8.98
N MET A 381 0.89 -25.50 10.00
CA MET A 381 0.40 -26.20 11.19
C MET A 381 -0.73 -27.20 10.85
N PHE A 382 -1.68 -26.82 10.01
CA PHE A 382 -2.72 -27.75 9.56
C PHE A 382 -2.16 -28.87 8.69
N VAL A 383 -1.22 -28.57 7.78
CA VAL A 383 -0.54 -29.59 6.96
C VAL A 383 0.21 -30.61 7.85
N SER A 384 0.94 -30.14 8.86
CA SER A 384 1.62 -31.03 9.82
C SER A 384 0.64 -31.83 10.68
N GLY A 385 -0.59 -31.35 10.87
CA GLY A 385 -1.69 -32.05 11.50
C GLY A 385 -2.38 -33.09 10.60
N GLY A 386 -1.91 -33.31 9.37
CA GLY A 386 -2.42 -34.36 8.46
C GLY A 386 -3.50 -33.88 7.47
N PHE A 387 -3.81 -32.60 7.44
CA PHE A 387 -4.72 -32.03 6.43
C PHE A 387 -4.02 -31.83 5.09
N ASP A 388 -4.74 -31.99 3.99
CA ASP A 388 -4.20 -31.63 2.68
C ASP A 388 -4.00 -30.09 2.55
N ARG A 389 -3.21 -29.66 1.55
CA ARG A 389 -2.85 -28.25 1.38
C ARG A 389 -4.07 -27.35 1.16
N THR A 390 -5.09 -27.82 0.45
CA THR A 390 -6.33 -27.08 0.17
C THR A 390 -7.14 -26.89 1.46
N GLN A 391 -7.32 -27.97 2.23
CA GLN A 391 -8.01 -27.93 3.51
C GLN A 391 -7.27 -27.02 4.51
N ALA A 392 -5.95 -27.15 4.58
CA ALA A 392 -5.10 -26.34 5.45
C ALA A 392 -5.24 -24.84 5.15
N LEU A 393 -5.18 -24.45 3.87
CA LEU A 393 -5.36 -23.06 3.46
C LEU A 393 -6.79 -22.56 3.72
N THR A 394 -7.79 -23.42 3.49
CA THR A 394 -9.19 -23.13 3.81
C THR A 394 -9.38 -22.82 5.30
N TYR A 395 -8.84 -23.67 6.19
CA TYR A 395 -8.94 -23.46 7.63
C TYR A 395 -8.17 -22.20 8.08
N ALA A 396 -7.00 -21.94 7.50
CA ALA A 396 -6.25 -20.71 7.77
C ALA A 396 -7.06 -19.46 7.41
N LEU A 397 -7.74 -19.45 6.25
CA LEU A 397 -8.63 -18.35 5.86
C LEU A 397 -9.86 -18.21 6.77
N LEU A 398 -10.44 -19.31 7.24
CA LEU A 398 -11.53 -19.28 8.23
C LEU A 398 -11.09 -18.70 9.58
N VAL A 399 -9.87 -19.03 10.05
CA VAL A 399 -9.27 -18.40 11.23
C VAL A 399 -9.11 -16.89 11.02
N LEU A 400 -8.61 -16.46 9.85
CA LEU A 400 -8.53 -15.04 9.51
C LEU A 400 -9.92 -14.39 9.53
N ALA A 401 -10.91 -15.01 8.89
CA ALA A 401 -12.28 -14.48 8.87
C ALA A 401 -12.85 -14.32 10.29
N ALA A 402 -12.63 -15.28 11.18
CA ALA A 402 -13.06 -15.18 12.58
C ALA A 402 -12.41 -13.99 13.30
N THR A 403 -11.09 -13.75 13.08
CA THR A 403 -10.42 -12.57 13.65
C THR A 403 -10.93 -11.27 13.07
N GLN A 404 -11.27 -11.23 11.78
CA GLN A 404 -11.87 -10.08 11.12
C GLN A 404 -13.25 -9.76 11.67
N TRP A 405 -14.11 -10.77 11.89
CA TRP A 405 -15.40 -10.60 12.56
C TRP A 405 -15.25 -10.04 13.98
N SER A 406 -14.32 -10.57 14.75
CA SER A 406 -14.01 -10.07 16.11
C SER A 406 -13.59 -8.59 16.08
N SER A 407 -12.75 -8.22 15.09
CA SER A 407 -12.31 -6.85 14.88
C SER A 407 -13.44 -5.91 14.46
N LEU A 408 -14.35 -6.36 13.60
CA LEU A 408 -15.50 -5.59 13.14
C LEU A 408 -16.50 -5.36 14.28
N LEU A 409 -16.76 -6.38 15.10
CA LEU A 409 -17.59 -6.25 16.29
C LEU A 409 -16.99 -5.27 17.30
N TRP A 410 -15.68 -5.35 17.54
CA TRP A 410 -14.96 -4.38 18.37
C TRP A 410 -15.14 -2.95 17.84
N PHE A 411 -14.98 -2.74 16.54
CA PHE A 411 -15.13 -1.44 15.90
C PHE A 411 -16.51 -0.84 16.12
N TRP A 412 -17.58 -1.64 16.08
CA TRP A 412 -18.95 -1.18 16.32
C TRP A 412 -19.27 -0.96 17.79
N MET A 413 -18.81 -1.85 18.68
CA MET A 413 -19.06 -1.74 20.12
C MET A 413 -18.37 -0.52 20.75
N LYS A 414 -17.24 -0.08 20.22
CA LYS A 414 -16.47 1.06 20.72
C LYS A 414 -16.85 2.41 20.06
N THR A 415 -17.98 2.46 19.39
CA THR A 415 -18.46 3.74 18.83
C THR A 415 -18.79 4.70 19.97
N PRO A 416 -18.16 5.88 20.08
CA PRO A 416 -18.46 6.86 21.11
C PRO A 416 -19.91 7.28 21.03
N HIS A 417 -20.64 7.17 22.15
CA HIS A 417 -21.98 7.71 22.26
C HIS A 417 -21.89 9.24 22.13
N GLY A 418 -22.24 9.79 20.96
CA GLY A 418 -22.21 11.23 20.70
C GLY A 418 -21.60 11.68 19.37
N SER A 419 -20.95 10.84 18.59
CA SER A 419 -20.36 11.22 17.28
C SER A 419 -21.33 11.13 16.09
N ILE A 420 -22.62 10.94 16.33
CA ILE A 420 -23.67 11.17 15.31
C ILE A 420 -24.09 12.65 15.46
N ARG A 421 -23.19 13.58 15.18
CA ARG A 421 -23.58 14.94 14.81
C ARG A 421 -23.60 14.99 13.29
N THR A 422 -24.83 15.13 12.82
CA THR A 422 -25.35 15.36 11.47
C THR A 422 -24.47 16.21 10.58
#